data_31a58c1a7e47eba218dbbc657b2cb9bd
#
_entry.id   31a58c1a7e47eba218dbbc657b2cb9bd
#
_cell.length_a   1.000
_cell.length_b   1.000
_cell.length_c   1.000
_cell.angle_alpha   90.00
_cell.angle_beta   90.00
_cell.angle_gamma   90.00
#
_symmetry.space_group_name_H-M   'P 1'
#
loop_
_entity.id
_entity.type
_entity.pdbx_description
1 polymer ?
#
loop_
_entity_poly.entity_id
_entity_poly.type
_entity_poly.pdbx_seq_one_letter_code
_entity_poly.pdbx_strand_id
1 'polypeptide(L)'
;MSRRPPLPTSRPCTLVVAAACCAWTAATAAAVDDAVLAAEARRVEAIRRASSAAVAIFAGESGGGSGVLVSPDGHALSNFHVTQPAGPAMKCGLDDGRLYDAVLVGLDPTGDVALVKLLGRDDFPFVPLADSDLVEPGDFCFAAGNPFLLATDLKPSISAGIVSGVHRYQFPAGTILEYADCLQVDAAINPGNSGGGLFDASGRLIGVNGRASFEKRGRVNVGVGYAISANQLRNFLGCLRAGRIVDHATLGAVVATSVDGKVVVSDILDSSDAWRRGLRHDDEIVSLAGRPVRTVNAFKNVLGTLPAGWQVPLVYRRSGRRVETLVRLAAVHSPAELAAIVAGDARGHEQ
;
A
#
# COMPACT_ATOMS: atom_id res chain seq x y z
N MET A 1 -26.31 57.03 80.23
CA MET A 1 -25.45 55.87 80.53
C MET A 1 -26.06 54.65 79.91
N SER A 2 -25.56 54.27 78.74
CA SER A 2 -26.07 53.12 77.99
C SER A 2 -24.89 52.17 77.86
N ARG A 3 -25.00 50.98 78.45
CA ARG A 3 -23.99 49.93 78.38
C ARG A 3 -24.23 49.06 77.08
N ARG A 4 -23.22 48.94 76.23
CA ARG A 4 -23.21 48.04 75.09
C ARG A 4 -22.95 46.60 75.56
N PRO A 5 -23.59 45.57 74.99
CA PRO A 5 -23.28 44.19 75.30
C PRO A 5 -22.01 43.71 74.52
N PRO A 6 -21.32 42.67 75.01
CA PRO A 6 -20.09 42.14 74.37
C PRO A 6 -20.38 41.29 73.16
N LEU A 7 -19.48 41.34 72.16
CA LEU A 7 -19.51 40.54 70.92
C LEU A 7 -19.17 39.05 71.20
N PRO A 8 -19.76 38.12 70.50
CA PRO A 8 -19.42 36.69 70.62
C PRO A 8 -18.10 36.36 69.94
N THR A 9 -17.29 35.61 70.63
CA THR A 9 -16.00 35.08 70.17
C THR A 9 -16.20 34.06 69.04
N SER A 10 -15.61 34.33 67.89
CA SER A 10 -15.54 33.41 66.75
C SER A 10 -14.64 32.22 67.03
N ARG A 11 -15.18 31.03 66.95
CA ARG A 11 -14.41 29.77 66.99
C ARG A 11 -13.76 29.53 65.61
N PRO A 12 -12.57 28.95 65.53
CA PRO A 12 -11.88 28.76 64.28
C PRO A 12 -12.46 27.52 63.54
N CYS A 13 -13.11 27.82 62.42
CA CYS A 13 -13.60 26.79 61.49
C CYS A 13 -12.64 26.52 60.33
N THR A 14 -11.34 26.79 60.52
CA THR A 14 -10.39 26.84 59.40
C THR A 14 -9.45 25.62 59.31
N LEU A 15 -9.54 24.63 60.20
CA LEU A 15 -8.57 23.49 60.22
C LEU A 15 -9.10 22.17 59.63
N VAL A 16 -10.39 22.06 59.30
CA VAL A 16 -10.95 20.80 58.80
C VAL A 16 -10.97 20.73 57.27
N VAL A 17 -10.95 21.86 56.57
CA VAL A 17 -11.00 21.88 55.10
C VAL A 17 -9.63 21.59 54.44
N ALA A 18 -8.53 21.91 55.11
CA ALA A 18 -7.18 21.68 54.61
C ALA A 18 -6.77 20.19 54.62
N ALA A 19 -7.30 19.41 55.56
CA ALA A 19 -6.98 17.95 55.66
C ALA A 19 -7.72 17.12 54.62
N ALA A 20 -8.87 17.55 54.14
CA ALA A 20 -9.63 16.82 53.10
C ALA A 20 -9.08 17.04 51.69
N CYS A 21 -8.43 18.16 51.40
CA CYS A 21 -7.81 18.39 50.10
C CYS A 21 -6.47 17.66 49.90
N CYS A 22 -5.74 17.38 50.99
CA CYS A 22 -4.46 16.62 50.90
C CYS A 22 -4.66 15.09 50.77
N ALA A 23 -5.84 14.56 51.07
CA ALA A 23 -6.12 13.11 50.92
C ALA A 23 -6.50 12.67 49.50
N TRP A 24 -6.75 13.63 48.59
CA TRP A 24 -7.15 13.30 47.21
C TRP A 24 -5.98 13.30 46.21
N THR A 25 -4.75 13.60 46.61
CA THR A 25 -3.59 13.59 45.70
C THR A 25 -2.72 12.35 45.80
N ALA A 26 -3.10 11.36 46.59
CA ALA A 26 -2.53 10.02 46.52
C ALA A 26 -3.37 9.09 45.65
N ALA A 27 -3.75 9.56 44.43
CA ALA A 27 -4.08 8.63 43.36
C ALA A 27 -2.77 7.89 43.07
N THR A 28 -2.66 6.67 43.61
CA THR A 28 -1.62 5.72 43.20
C THR A 28 -1.65 5.67 41.68
N ALA A 29 -0.61 6.18 41.04
CA ALA A 29 -0.41 5.94 39.63
C ALA A 29 -0.45 4.40 39.48
N ALA A 30 -1.54 3.87 38.95
CA ALA A 30 -1.65 2.46 38.68
C ALA A 30 -0.44 2.09 37.84
N ALA A 31 0.37 1.15 38.30
CA ALA A 31 1.51 0.68 37.53
C ALA A 31 0.97 0.21 36.16
N VAL A 32 1.57 0.74 35.09
CA VAL A 32 1.20 0.30 33.75
C VAL A 32 1.49 -1.20 33.64
N ASP A 33 0.56 -1.97 33.12
CA ASP A 33 0.72 -3.40 32.93
C ASP A 33 1.97 -3.68 32.06
N ASP A 34 2.82 -4.59 32.50
CA ASP A 34 4.04 -4.99 31.80
C ASP A 34 3.75 -5.46 30.36
N ALA A 35 2.57 -6.06 30.12
CA ALA A 35 2.12 -6.46 28.79
C ALA A 35 1.92 -5.25 27.86
N VAL A 36 1.43 -4.13 28.39
CA VAL A 36 1.26 -2.86 27.64
C VAL A 36 2.62 -2.27 27.28
N LEU A 37 3.54 -2.22 28.25
CA LEU A 37 4.91 -1.74 28.03
C LEU A 37 5.66 -2.59 26.99
N ALA A 38 5.50 -3.92 27.08
CA ALA A 38 6.09 -4.83 26.10
C ALA A 38 5.48 -4.67 24.69
N ALA A 39 4.17 -4.42 24.58
CA ALA A 39 3.51 -4.16 23.31
C ALA A 39 3.97 -2.84 22.68
N GLU A 40 4.12 -1.79 23.50
CA GLU A 40 4.66 -0.49 23.07
C GLU A 40 6.10 -0.64 22.57
N ALA A 41 6.97 -1.30 23.33
CA ALA A 41 8.36 -1.54 22.96
C ALA A 41 8.48 -2.29 21.62
N ARG A 42 7.64 -3.31 21.39
CA ARG A 42 7.60 -4.03 20.08
C ARG A 42 7.20 -3.11 18.95
N ARG A 43 6.18 -2.26 19.15
CA ARG A 43 5.73 -1.30 18.15
C ARG A 43 6.81 -0.28 17.80
N VAL A 44 7.47 0.31 18.81
CA VAL A 44 8.57 1.25 18.61
C VAL A 44 9.70 0.60 17.82
N GLU A 45 10.06 -0.64 18.14
CA GLU A 45 11.11 -1.37 17.42
C GLU A 45 10.70 -1.70 15.97
N ALA A 46 9.44 -2.06 15.72
CA ALA A 46 8.92 -2.27 14.38
C ALA A 46 9.00 -1.00 13.54
N ILE A 47 8.58 0.14 14.10
CA ILE A 47 8.66 1.45 13.46
C ILE A 47 10.12 1.83 13.18
N ARG A 48 11.04 1.63 14.13
CA ARG A 48 12.47 1.92 13.96
C ARG A 48 13.06 1.16 12.77
N ARG A 49 12.77 -0.15 12.65
CA ARG A 49 13.23 -0.97 11.51
C ARG A 49 12.63 -0.52 10.19
N ALA A 50 11.34 -0.20 10.16
CA ALA A 50 10.68 0.30 8.97
C ALA A 50 11.24 1.67 8.55
N SER A 51 11.50 2.56 9.52
CA SER A 51 12.08 3.88 9.27
C SER A 51 13.47 3.80 8.64
N SER A 52 14.32 2.89 9.12
CA SER A 52 15.67 2.73 8.56
C SER A 52 15.66 2.21 7.12
N ALA A 53 14.60 1.52 6.70
CA ALA A 53 14.43 1.03 5.33
C ALA A 53 13.65 2.01 4.42
N ALA A 54 13.08 3.08 4.99
CA ALA A 54 12.37 4.09 4.21
C ALA A 54 13.34 4.95 3.42
N VAL A 55 12.96 5.27 2.18
CA VAL A 55 13.75 6.04 1.22
C VAL A 55 13.01 7.31 0.86
N ALA A 56 13.66 8.47 0.91
CA ALA A 56 13.19 9.69 0.27
C ALA A 56 13.73 9.75 -1.16
N ILE A 57 12.86 9.91 -2.15
CA ILE A 57 13.24 9.99 -3.58
C ILE A 57 13.08 11.43 -4.04
N PHE A 58 14.11 12.00 -4.66
CA PHE A 58 14.13 13.37 -5.15
C PHE A 58 14.04 13.40 -6.68
N ALA A 59 13.05 14.12 -7.19
CA ALA A 59 12.81 14.33 -8.62
C ALA A 59 13.17 15.77 -9.03
N GLY A 60 14.31 16.25 -8.61
CA GLY A 60 14.77 17.62 -8.87
C GLY A 60 13.79 18.66 -8.33
N GLU A 61 13.47 19.69 -9.13
CA GLU A 61 12.50 20.73 -8.77
C GLU A 61 11.04 20.23 -8.82
N SER A 62 10.80 19.08 -9.44
CA SER A 62 9.46 18.51 -9.59
C SER A 62 8.90 17.88 -8.31
N GLY A 63 9.64 17.93 -7.20
CA GLY A 63 9.26 17.32 -5.93
C GLY A 63 9.88 15.93 -5.75
N GLY A 64 9.07 14.93 -5.46
CA GLY A 64 9.53 13.55 -5.24
C GLY A 64 8.50 12.74 -4.49
N GLY A 65 8.97 11.69 -3.83
CA GLY A 65 8.14 10.79 -3.03
C GLY A 65 8.99 9.90 -2.16
N SER A 66 8.50 8.71 -1.91
CA SER A 66 9.14 7.75 -1.02
C SER A 66 9.43 6.44 -1.72
N GLY A 67 10.21 5.60 -1.06
CA GLY A 67 10.47 4.21 -1.39
C GLY A 67 10.69 3.40 -0.14
N VAL A 68 10.90 2.09 -0.32
CA VAL A 68 11.21 1.16 0.76
C VAL A 68 12.27 0.14 0.29
N LEU A 69 13.37 0.02 1.02
CA LEU A 69 14.42 -0.96 0.77
C LEU A 69 13.92 -2.36 1.09
N VAL A 70 14.08 -3.27 0.12
CA VAL A 70 13.62 -4.67 0.22
C VAL A 70 14.76 -5.70 0.10
N SER A 71 15.99 -5.23 -0.03
CA SER A 71 17.17 -6.11 -0.02
C SER A 71 18.42 -5.36 0.43
N PRO A 72 19.41 -6.07 1.03
CA PRO A 72 20.61 -5.45 1.58
C PRO A 72 21.53 -4.87 0.50
N ASP A 73 21.42 -5.33 -0.75
CA ASP A 73 22.19 -4.81 -1.88
C ASP A 73 21.62 -3.50 -2.46
N GLY A 74 20.61 -2.89 -1.80
CA GLY A 74 20.10 -1.56 -2.13
C GLY A 74 18.91 -1.51 -3.08
N HIS A 75 18.24 -2.63 -3.36
CA HIS A 75 16.98 -2.56 -4.13
C HIS A 75 15.86 -1.97 -3.26
N ALA A 76 15.19 -0.96 -3.78
CA ALA A 76 14.04 -0.31 -3.16
C ALA A 76 12.85 -0.29 -4.10
N LEU A 77 11.67 -0.57 -3.56
CA LEU A 77 10.39 -0.39 -4.26
C LEU A 77 9.91 1.04 -4.11
N SER A 78 9.28 1.56 -5.14
CA SER A 78 8.60 2.84 -5.16
C SER A 78 7.43 2.81 -6.16
N ASN A 79 6.76 3.94 -6.38
CA ASN A 79 5.78 4.05 -7.44
C ASN A 79 6.40 4.52 -8.76
N PHE A 80 5.79 4.10 -9.88
CA PHE A 80 6.15 4.59 -11.20
C PHE A 80 5.96 6.10 -11.32
N HIS A 81 4.82 6.64 -10.88
CA HIS A 81 4.55 8.08 -10.93
C HIS A 81 5.50 8.93 -10.07
N VAL A 82 6.19 8.33 -9.07
CA VAL A 82 7.23 8.99 -8.27
C VAL A 82 8.57 9.02 -9.02
N THR A 83 8.94 7.92 -9.68
CA THR A 83 10.24 7.77 -10.33
C THR A 83 10.27 8.33 -11.75
N GLN A 84 9.12 8.38 -12.45
CA GLN A 84 9.04 8.90 -13.82
C GLN A 84 9.59 10.33 -13.95
N PRO A 85 9.19 11.34 -13.11
CA PRO A 85 9.76 12.67 -13.18
C PRO A 85 11.22 12.75 -12.70
N ALA A 86 11.69 11.79 -11.89
CA ALA A 86 13.08 11.74 -11.45
C ALA A 86 14.04 11.24 -12.56
N GLY A 87 13.51 10.50 -13.53
CA GLY A 87 14.31 9.93 -14.63
C GLY A 87 15.07 8.66 -14.22
N PRO A 88 15.98 8.20 -15.11
CA PRO A 88 16.68 6.92 -14.91
C PRO A 88 17.76 6.96 -13.81
N ALA A 89 18.24 8.12 -13.43
CA ALA A 89 19.21 8.32 -12.35
C ALA A 89 18.69 9.40 -11.39
N MET A 90 18.75 9.13 -10.10
CA MET A 90 18.15 9.99 -9.07
C MET A 90 18.98 10.01 -7.80
N LYS A 91 18.66 10.94 -6.91
CA LYS A 91 19.18 10.96 -5.52
C LYS A 91 18.12 10.39 -4.58
N CYS A 92 18.59 9.54 -3.65
CA CYS A 92 17.77 8.94 -2.62
C CYS A 92 18.36 9.24 -1.24
N GLY A 93 17.52 9.67 -0.30
CA GLY A 93 17.92 9.94 1.08
C GLY A 93 17.48 8.84 2.03
N LEU A 94 18.29 8.54 3.03
CA LEU A 94 17.98 7.61 4.12
C LEU A 94 18.01 8.32 5.49
N ASP A 95 17.46 7.66 6.51
CA ASP A 95 17.41 8.16 7.88
C ASP A 95 18.78 8.30 8.56
N ASP A 96 19.85 7.78 7.93
CA ASP A 96 21.25 8.02 8.32
C ASP A 96 21.76 9.43 7.95
N GLY A 97 20.90 10.24 7.34
CA GLY A 97 21.22 11.61 6.91
C GLY A 97 22.06 11.69 5.64
N ARG A 98 22.22 10.60 4.89
CA ARG A 98 23.03 10.55 3.67
C ARG A 98 22.16 10.51 2.41
N LEU A 99 22.72 11.12 1.36
CA LEU A 99 22.19 11.01 -0.01
C LEU A 99 22.98 9.97 -0.79
N TYR A 100 22.28 9.06 -1.41
CA TYR A 100 22.82 8.00 -2.26
C TYR A 100 22.44 8.26 -3.72
N ASP A 101 23.34 7.93 -4.62
CA ASP A 101 22.99 7.78 -6.03
C ASP A 101 22.13 6.53 -6.20
N ALA A 102 21.12 6.64 -7.04
CA ALA A 102 20.25 5.50 -7.34
C ALA A 102 19.92 5.48 -8.83
N VAL A 103 19.70 4.27 -9.36
CA VAL A 103 19.32 4.03 -10.73
C VAL A 103 18.01 3.28 -10.81
N LEU A 104 17.21 3.58 -11.80
CA LEU A 104 16.01 2.86 -12.15
C LEU A 104 16.38 1.48 -12.69
N VAL A 105 15.81 0.41 -12.16
CA VAL A 105 16.09 -0.98 -12.57
C VAL A 105 14.96 -1.53 -13.42
N GLY A 106 13.72 -1.45 -12.97
CA GLY A 106 12.57 -2.01 -13.68
C GLY A 106 11.30 -1.25 -13.37
N LEU A 107 10.31 -1.37 -14.26
CA LEU A 107 9.05 -0.63 -14.19
C LEU A 107 7.85 -1.53 -14.43
N ASP A 108 6.78 -1.26 -13.69
CA ASP A 108 5.41 -1.65 -13.95
C ASP A 108 4.57 -0.36 -14.05
N PRO A 109 4.41 0.18 -15.27
CA PRO A 109 3.73 1.46 -15.44
C PRO A 109 2.21 1.36 -15.22
N THR A 110 1.60 0.18 -15.40
CA THR A 110 0.16 -0.04 -15.19
C THR A 110 -0.17 -0.21 -13.72
N GLY A 111 0.59 -1.05 -13.01
CA GLY A 111 0.43 -1.28 -11.56
C GLY A 111 1.10 -0.25 -10.68
N ASP A 112 1.69 0.80 -11.29
CA ASP A 112 2.33 1.92 -10.59
C ASP A 112 3.50 1.49 -9.68
N VAL A 113 4.34 0.56 -10.14
CA VAL A 113 5.51 0.08 -9.40
C VAL A 113 6.80 0.42 -10.13
N ALA A 114 7.80 0.84 -9.38
CA ALA A 114 9.17 0.98 -9.83
C ALA A 114 10.12 0.27 -8.88
N LEU A 115 11.16 -0.34 -9.43
CA LEU A 115 12.30 -0.85 -8.70
C LEU A 115 13.51 0.04 -8.98
N VAL A 116 14.07 0.61 -7.93
CA VAL A 116 15.30 1.39 -7.98
C VAL A 116 16.41 0.67 -7.23
N LYS A 117 17.66 0.97 -7.57
CA LYS A 117 18.83 0.46 -6.88
C LYS A 117 19.68 1.59 -6.35
N LEU A 118 19.79 1.71 -5.04
CA LEU A 118 20.72 2.60 -4.37
C LEU A 118 22.14 2.04 -4.50
N LEU A 119 23.13 2.91 -4.68
CA LEU A 119 24.52 2.60 -4.91
C LEU A 119 25.37 3.04 -3.70
N GLY A 120 26.57 2.49 -3.58
CA GLY A 120 27.59 2.96 -2.63
C GLY A 120 27.81 2.08 -1.40
N ARG A 121 26.98 1.05 -1.16
CA ARG A 121 27.18 0.02 -0.12
C ARG A 121 26.38 -1.24 -0.44
N ASP A 122 26.66 -2.34 0.28
CA ASP A 122 26.02 -3.65 0.08
C ASP A 122 25.29 -4.14 1.36
N ASP A 123 25.19 -3.29 2.37
CA ASP A 123 24.63 -3.60 3.67
C ASP A 123 23.50 -2.62 4.06
N PHE A 124 22.69 -2.25 3.08
CA PHE A 124 21.54 -1.39 3.33
C PHE A 124 20.56 -2.04 4.31
N PRO A 125 19.95 -1.26 5.23
CA PRO A 125 18.83 -1.73 6.02
C PRO A 125 17.66 -2.05 5.08
N PHE A 126 16.95 -3.14 5.34
CA PHE A 126 15.82 -3.55 4.50
C PHE A 126 14.73 -4.23 5.32
N VAL A 127 13.55 -4.36 4.75
CA VAL A 127 12.41 -5.05 5.36
C VAL A 127 11.93 -6.19 4.46
N PRO A 128 11.51 -7.33 5.06
CA PRO A 128 10.95 -8.42 4.29
C PRO A 128 9.51 -8.11 3.86
N LEU A 129 9.11 -8.62 2.68
CA LEU A 129 7.71 -8.63 2.24
C LEU A 129 6.94 -9.68 3.04
N ALA A 130 5.82 -9.27 3.64
CA ALA A 130 4.86 -10.16 4.27
C ALA A 130 3.96 -10.85 3.23
N ASP A 131 3.20 -11.84 3.65
CA ASP A 131 2.09 -12.37 2.88
C ASP A 131 0.87 -11.49 3.08
N SER A 132 0.50 -10.70 2.07
CA SER A 132 -0.62 -9.77 2.16
C SER A 132 -1.99 -10.45 2.07
N ASP A 133 -2.07 -11.73 1.72
CA ASP A 133 -3.32 -12.50 1.75
C ASP A 133 -3.73 -12.90 3.17
N LEU A 134 -2.79 -12.77 4.15
CA LEU A 134 -3.06 -12.99 5.58
C LEU A 134 -3.51 -11.72 6.31
N VAL A 135 -3.56 -10.58 5.62
CA VAL A 135 -3.98 -9.31 6.21
C VAL A 135 -5.51 -9.23 6.25
N GLU A 136 -6.06 -8.84 7.40
CA GLU A 136 -7.50 -8.75 7.62
C GLU A 136 -7.93 -7.31 7.95
N PRO A 137 -9.19 -6.92 7.63
CA PRO A 137 -9.75 -5.66 8.11
C PRO A 137 -9.74 -5.58 9.64
N GLY A 138 -9.21 -4.48 10.17
CA GLY A 138 -8.99 -4.27 11.60
C GLY A 138 -7.54 -4.45 12.05
N ASP A 139 -6.69 -5.06 11.23
CA ASP A 139 -5.27 -5.19 11.55
C ASP A 139 -4.61 -3.82 11.70
N PHE A 140 -3.78 -3.66 12.72
CA PHE A 140 -2.96 -2.47 12.87
C PHE A 140 -1.95 -2.39 11.74
N CYS A 141 -1.84 -1.20 11.16
CA CYS A 141 -0.84 -0.91 10.15
C CYS A 141 -0.24 0.50 10.35
N PHE A 142 0.92 0.73 9.76
CA PHE A 142 1.50 2.06 9.70
C PHE A 142 2.23 2.29 8.37
N ALA A 143 2.20 3.51 7.89
CA ALA A 143 2.92 3.97 6.72
C ALA A 143 4.17 4.74 7.12
N ALA A 144 5.27 4.55 6.40
CA ALA A 144 6.49 5.34 6.53
C ALA A 144 6.82 5.99 5.18
N GLY A 145 7.12 7.30 5.21
CA GLY A 145 7.47 8.05 4.02
C GLY A 145 7.88 9.49 4.37
N ASN A 146 8.16 10.30 3.35
CA ASN A 146 8.49 11.71 3.52
C ASN A 146 7.39 12.61 2.93
N PRO A 147 6.26 12.80 3.64
CA PRO A 147 5.15 13.59 3.14
C PRO A 147 5.59 15.02 2.84
N PHE A 148 5.18 15.51 1.67
CA PHE A 148 5.51 16.86 1.16
C PHE A 148 7.01 17.16 1.08
N LEU A 149 7.89 16.16 1.22
CA LEU A 149 9.36 16.30 1.30
C LEU A 149 9.80 17.29 2.40
N LEU A 150 9.03 17.37 3.48
CA LEU A 150 9.27 18.31 4.57
C LEU A 150 10.39 17.88 5.53
N ALA A 151 10.72 16.60 5.60
CA ALA A 151 11.78 16.09 6.46
C ALA A 151 13.15 16.38 5.84
N THR A 152 13.70 17.55 6.17
CA THR A 152 15.03 17.99 5.69
C THR A 152 16.18 17.18 6.29
N ASP A 153 15.93 16.48 7.40
CA ASP A 153 16.84 15.53 8.05
C ASP A 153 16.75 14.12 7.46
N LEU A 154 15.95 13.93 6.39
CA LEU A 154 15.70 12.68 5.69
C LEU A 154 14.99 11.59 6.50
N LYS A 155 14.57 11.87 7.74
CA LYS A 155 13.82 10.92 8.56
C LYS A 155 12.39 10.81 8.07
N PRO A 156 11.85 9.59 7.91
CA PRO A 156 10.48 9.43 7.47
C PRO A 156 9.48 9.85 8.55
N SER A 157 8.35 10.37 8.11
CA SER A 157 7.17 10.52 8.95
C SER A 157 6.41 9.19 9.02
N ILE A 158 5.85 8.91 10.20
CA ILE A 158 5.05 7.71 10.45
C ILE A 158 3.59 8.11 10.64
N SER A 159 2.70 7.47 9.91
CA SER A 159 1.27 7.55 10.15
C SER A 159 0.70 6.17 10.44
N ALA A 160 -0.02 6.04 11.56
CA ALA A 160 -0.59 4.78 12.01
C ALA A 160 -2.10 4.75 11.79
N GLY A 161 -2.64 3.56 11.60
CA GLY A 161 -4.06 3.31 11.40
C GLY A 161 -4.36 1.81 11.42
N ILE A 162 -5.45 1.45 10.77
CA ILE A 162 -5.86 0.07 10.55
C ILE A 162 -6.06 -0.22 9.06
N VAL A 163 -6.01 -1.49 8.71
CA VAL A 163 -6.51 -1.96 7.42
C VAL A 163 -8.02 -1.85 7.42
N SER A 164 -8.57 -0.98 6.59
CA SER A 164 -10.02 -0.76 6.45
C SER A 164 -10.68 -1.75 5.49
N GLY A 165 -9.89 -2.40 4.63
CA GLY A 165 -10.38 -3.39 3.69
C GLY A 165 -9.27 -4.01 2.86
N VAL A 166 -9.55 -5.21 2.35
CA VAL A 166 -8.64 -5.98 1.51
C VAL A 166 -9.27 -6.26 0.14
N HIS A 167 -8.48 -6.70 -0.82
CA HIS A 167 -8.92 -7.08 -2.16
C HIS A 167 -9.74 -5.97 -2.86
N ARG A 168 -9.31 -4.70 -2.70
CA ARG A 168 -9.97 -3.56 -3.35
C ARG A 168 -9.48 -3.40 -4.79
N TYR A 169 -10.42 -3.11 -5.69
CA TYR A 169 -10.13 -2.76 -7.07
C TYR A 169 -10.41 -1.28 -7.30
N GLN A 170 -9.39 -0.56 -7.78
CA GLN A 170 -9.48 0.86 -8.11
C GLN A 170 -9.34 1.04 -9.62
N PHE A 171 -10.40 1.54 -10.25
CA PHE A 171 -10.40 1.84 -11.68
C PHE A 171 -9.38 2.93 -12.03
N PRO A 172 -8.80 2.88 -13.23
CA PRO A 172 -8.08 4.00 -13.80
C PRO A 172 -9.01 5.24 -13.86
N ALA A 173 -8.71 6.27 -13.09
CA ALA A 173 -9.50 7.49 -13.04
C ALA A 173 -8.76 8.61 -13.80
N GLY A 174 -8.90 8.64 -15.13
CA GLY A 174 -8.19 9.60 -15.99
C GLY A 174 -6.67 9.37 -16.08
N THR A 175 -6.20 8.20 -15.69
CA THR A 175 -4.81 7.74 -15.79
C THR A 175 -4.82 6.29 -16.24
N ILE A 176 -3.66 5.76 -16.66
CA ILE A 176 -3.48 4.34 -16.97
C ILE A 176 -3.29 3.48 -15.71
N LEU A 177 -3.11 4.11 -14.55
CA LEU A 177 -2.76 3.41 -13.31
C LEU A 177 -3.95 2.61 -12.80
N GLU A 178 -3.81 1.30 -12.74
CA GLU A 178 -4.79 0.35 -12.22
C GLU A 178 -4.29 -0.24 -10.90
N TYR A 179 -5.09 -0.12 -9.87
CA TYR A 179 -4.78 -0.68 -8.55
C TYR A 179 -5.66 -1.89 -8.29
N ALA A 180 -5.14 -3.05 -8.59
CA ALA A 180 -5.80 -4.33 -8.33
C ALA A 180 -5.39 -4.88 -6.97
N ASP A 181 -6.31 -5.59 -6.34
CA ASP A 181 -6.07 -6.34 -5.08
C ASP A 181 -5.43 -5.52 -3.95
N CYS A 182 -5.80 -4.24 -3.87
CA CYS A 182 -5.21 -3.28 -2.94
C CYS A 182 -5.64 -3.53 -1.50
N LEU A 183 -4.77 -3.09 -0.59
CA LEU A 183 -5.12 -2.84 0.81
C LEU A 183 -5.67 -1.42 0.93
N GLN A 184 -6.83 -1.28 1.56
CA GLN A 184 -7.41 0.01 1.94
C GLN A 184 -7.09 0.28 3.40
N VAL A 185 -6.65 1.50 3.73
CA VAL A 185 -6.24 1.90 5.09
C VAL A 185 -6.79 3.27 5.45
N ASP A 186 -6.91 3.55 6.74
CA ASP A 186 -7.24 4.87 7.28
C ASP A 186 -6.00 5.64 7.76
N ALA A 187 -4.84 4.98 7.83
CA ALA A 187 -3.56 5.65 8.03
C ALA A 187 -3.39 6.79 7.02
N ALA A 188 -2.97 7.96 7.48
CA ALA A 188 -2.88 9.15 6.64
C ALA A 188 -1.82 8.99 5.54
N ILE A 189 -2.26 8.79 4.30
CA ILE A 189 -1.41 8.79 3.10
C ILE A 189 -1.54 10.16 2.44
N ASN A 190 -0.50 10.97 2.54
CA ASN A 190 -0.42 12.32 1.97
C ASN A 190 0.58 12.36 0.80
N PRO A 191 0.53 13.39 -0.07
CA PRO A 191 1.53 13.57 -1.11
C PRO A 191 2.96 13.52 -0.55
N GLY A 192 3.82 12.71 -1.16
CA GLY A 192 5.17 12.38 -0.67
C GLY A 192 5.27 11.04 0.05
N ASN A 193 4.18 10.49 0.61
CA ASN A 193 4.15 9.11 1.12
C ASN A 193 4.03 8.06 0.00
N SER A 194 3.66 8.47 -1.22
CA SER A 194 3.59 7.58 -2.38
C SER A 194 4.94 6.90 -2.61
N GLY A 195 4.91 5.59 -2.85
CA GLY A 195 6.09 4.74 -2.99
C GLY A 195 6.69 4.25 -1.66
N GLY A 196 6.36 4.88 -0.54
CA GLY A 196 6.75 4.44 0.79
C GLY A 196 6.04 3.15 1.24
N GLY A 197 6.60 2.49 2.24
CA GLY A 197 6.06 1.22 2.73
C GLY A 197 4.82 1.37 3.60
N LEU A 198 3.90 0.41 3.48
CA LEU A 198 2.86 0.09 4.43
C LEU A 198 3.27 -1.17 5.19
N PHE A 199 3.24 -1.13 6.52
CA PHE A 199 3.78 -2.18 7.39
C PHE A 199 2.74 -2.72 8.35
N ASP A 200 2.88 -4.00 8.71
CA ASP A 200 2.13 -4.62 9.80
C ASP A 200 2.70 -4.24 11.18
N ALA A 201 2.03 -4.68 12.25
CA ALA A 201 2.46 -4.47 13.64
C ALA A 201 3.87 -4.99 13.95
N SER A 202 4.40 -5.89 13.12
CA SER A 202 5.75 -6.46 13.25
C SER A 202 6.81 -5.72 12.44
N GLY A 203 6.41 -4.71 11.64
CA GLY A 203 7.30 -3.97 10.74
C GLY A 203 7.67 -4.73 9.46
N ARG A 204 6.87 -5.71 9.05
CA ARG A 204 7.01 -6.38 7.75
C ARG A 204 6.21 -5.61 6.70
N LEU A 205 6.70 -5.53 5.49
CA LEU A 205 6.07 -4.81 4.39
C LEU A 205 4.83 -5.56 3.89
N ILE A 206 3.63 -5.02 4.10
CA ILE A 206 2.36 -5.55 3.58
C ILE A 206 1.93 -4.90 2.27
N GLY A 207 2.51 -3.74 1.92
CA GLY A 207 2.23 -3.06 0.65
C GLY A 207 3.08 -1.81 0.45
N VAL A 208 2.93 -1.21 -0.74
CA VAL A 208 3.52 0.09 -1.11
C VAL A 208 2.40 1.11 -1.28
N ASN A 209 2.49 2.24 -0.58
CA ASN A 209 1.50 3.30 -0.63
C ASN A 209 1.44 3.91 -2.04
N GLY A 210 0.26 4.03 -2.61
CA GLY A 210 0.11 4.52 -3.98
C GLY A 210 -0.91 5.63 -4.10
N ARG A 211 -2.17 5.33 -3.86
CA ARG A 211 -3.29 6.25 -4.07
C ARG A 211 -3.95 6.63 -2.76
N ALA A 212 -4.41 7.88 -2.66
CA ALA A 212 -5.26 8.33 -1.58
C ALA A 212 -6.41 9.18 -2.11
N SER A 213 -7.53 9.21 -1.38
CA SER A 213 -8.61 10.16 -1.63
C SER A 213 -8.30 11.46 -0.90
N PHE A 214 -8.37 12.57 -1.62
CA PHE A 214 -8.11 13.90 -1.08
C PHE A 214 -9.34 14.79 -1.23
N GLU A 215 -9.54 15.70 -0.29
CA GLU A 215 -10.43 16.82 -0.49
C GLU A 215 -9.86 17.76 -1.56
N LYS A 216 -10.70 18.15 -2.55
CA LYS A 216 -10.26 18.90 -3.75
C LYS A 216 -9.56 20.22 -3.43
N ARG A 217 -9.86 20.87 -2.31
CA ARG A 217 -9.33 22.18 -1.94
C ARG A 217 -8.01 22.16 -1.15
N GLY A 218 -7.68 21.09 -0.43
CA GLY A 218 -6.55 21.11 0.51
C GLY A 218 -5.50 20.02 0.27
N ARG A 219 -5.75 19.04 -0.61
CA ARG A 219 -4.93 17.83 -0.75
C ARG A 219 -4.70 17.10 0.57
N VAL A 220 -5.69 17.16 1.46
CA VAL A 220 -5.66 16.49 2.76
C VAL A 220 -6.33 15.13 2.62
N ASN A 221 -5.70 14.09 3.17
CA ASN A 221 -6.27 12.74 3.23
C ASN A 221 -7.56 12.75 4.05
N VAL A 222 -8.61 12.15 3.52
CA VAL A 222 -9.94 12.05 4.15
C VAL A 222 -10.17 10.71 4.85
N GLY A 223 -9.11 10.02 5.26
CA GLY A 223 -9.19 8.72 5.94
C GLY A 223 -9.35 7.54 4.96
N VAL A 224 -8.94 7.70 3.70
CA VAL A 224 -8.97 6.64 2.70
C VAL A 224 -7.65 6.64 1.91
N GLY A 225 -6.83 5.64 2.17
CA GLY A 225 -5.60 5.37 1.44
C GLY A 225 -5.63 3.95 0.83
N TYR A 226 -4.86 3.75 -0.23
CA TYR A 226 -4.70 2.46 -0.89
C TYR A 226 -3.21 2.15 -1.07
N ALA A 227 -2.86 0.90 -0.79
CA ALA A 227 -1.52 0.37 -1.01
C ALA A 227 -1.56 -0.83 -1.97
N ILE A 228 -0.59 -0.90 -2.86
CA ILE A 228 -0.33 -2.05 -3.72
C ILE A 228 0.13 -3.19 -2.83
N SER A 229 -0.54 -4.34 -2.92
CA SER A 229 -0.31 -5.47 -2.00
C SER A 229 1.07 -6.10 -2.16
N ALA A 230 1.67 -6.57 -1.06
CA ALA A 230 2.99 -7.21 -1.09
C ALA A 230 3.03 -8.46 -1.97
N ASN A 231 1.93 -9.21 -2.10
CA ASN A 231 1.87 -10.37 -2.98
C ASN A 231 1.88 -9.98 -4.46
N GLN A 232 1.22 -8.87 -4.86
CA GLN A 232 1.38 -8.32 -6.20
C GLN A 232 2.84 -7.96 -6.45
N LEU A 233 3.47 -7.17 -5.56
CA LEU A 233 4.88 -6.79 -5.68
C LEU A 233 5.80 -8.00 -5.84
N ARG A 234 5.57 -9.06 -5.06
CA ARG A 234 6.35 -10.31 -5.12
C ARG A 234 6.26 -10.99 -6.49
N ASN A 235 5.06 -11.02 -7.09
CA ASN A 235 4.86 -11.61 -8.41
C ASN A 235 5.64 -10.87 -9.51
N PHE A 236 5.76 -9.56 -9.41
CA PHE A 236 6.44 -8.72 -10.39
C PHE A 236 7.95 -8.58 -10.12
N LEU A 237 8.42 -8.74 -8.87
CA LEU A 237 9.77 -8.42 -8.43
C LEU A 237 10.86 -9.11 -9.26
N GLY A 238 10.66 -10.36 -9.67
CA GLY A 238 11.62 -11.09 -10.50
C GLY A 238 11.83 -10.44 -11.88
N CYS A 239 10.75 -9.98 -12.50
CA CYS A 239 10.80 -9.27 -13.78
C CYS A 239 11.42 -7.88 -13.63
N LEU A 240 11.05 -7.15 -12.56
CA LEU A 240 11.61 -5.83 -12.27
C LEU A 240 13.13 -5.89 -12.02
N ARG A 241 13.61 -6.88 -11.26
CA ARG A 241 15.05 -7.11 -11.04
C ARG A 241 15.81 -7.47 -12.32
N ALA A 242 15.13 -8.06 -13.29
CA ALA A 242 15.70 -8.37 -14.60
C ALA A 242 15.75 -7.15 -15.54
N GLY A 243 15.44 -5.95 -15.06
CA GLY A 243 15.50 -4.70 -15.83
C GLY A 243 14.35 -4.56 -16.85
N ARG A 244 13.22 -5.19 -16.60
CA ARG A 244 12.10 -5.20 -17.58
C ARG A 244 11.09 -4.09 -17.28
N ILE A 245 10.46 -3.60 -18.35
CA ILE A 245 9.15 -2.98 -18.29
C ILE A 245 8.15 -4.12 -18.31
N VAL A 246 7.34 -4.22 -17.25
CA VAL A 246 6.42 -5.36 -17.07
C VAL A 246 5.02 -4.93 -17.41
N ASP A 247 4.26 -5.81 -18.05
CA ASP A 247 2.83 -5.61 -18.31
C ASP A 247 1.98 -6.57 -17.50
N HIS A 248 0.78 -6.13 -17.19
CA HIS A 248 -0.22 -6.93 -16.51
C HIS A 248 -0.85 -7.95 -17.45
N ALA A 249 -1.49 -8.94 -16.85
CA ALA A 249 -2.05 -10.07 -17.55
C ALA A 249 -3.52 -9.86 -17.98
N THR A 250 -3.86 -10.38 -19.14
CA THR A 250 -5.26 -10.59 -19.56
C THR A 250 -5.50 -12.05 -19.90
N LEU A 251 -6.73 -12.51 -19.65
CA LEU A 251 -7.21 -13.81 -20.11
C LEU A 251 -7.61 -13.80 -21.59
N GLY A 252 -7.70 -12.60 -22.19
CA GLY A 252 -8.30 -12.42 -23.52
C GLY A 252 -9.81 -12.66 -23.51
N ALA A 253 -10.45 -12.49 -22.37
CA ALA A 253 -11.89 -12.63 -22.19
C ALA A 253 -12.44 -11.51 -21.28
N VAL A 254 -13.64 -11.06 -21.60
CA VAL A 254 -14.43 -10.15 -20.78
C VAL A 254 -15.43 -10.98 -19.98
N VAL A 255 -15.63 -10.61 -18.73
CA VAL A 255 -16.60 -11.30 -17.86
C VAL A 255 -17.68 -10.33 -17.39
N ALA A 256 -18.87 -10.87 -17.15
CA ALA A 256 -20.02 -10.14 -16.62
C ALA A 256 -20.68 -10.94 -15.50
N THR A 257 -21.51 -10.27 -14.70
CA THR A 257 -22.36 -10.95 -13.72
C THR A 257 -23.64 -11.39 -14.41
N SER A 258 -23.94 -12.69 -14.40
CA SER A 258 -25.19 -13.25 -14.91
C SER A 258 -26.37 -12.91 -14.02
N VAL A 259 -27.59 -13.18 -14.49
CA VAL A 259 -28.84 -13.01 -13.71
C VAL A 259 -28.80 -13.80 -12.39
N ASP A 260 -28.16 -14.97 -12.40
CA ASP A 260 -27.99 -15.83 -11.21
C ASP A 260 -26.83 -15.40 -10.29
N GLY A 261 -26.23 -14.24 -10.54
CA GLY A 261 -25.12 -13.70 -9.72
C GLY A 261 -23.77 -14.39 -9.97
N LYS A 262 -23.63 -15.20 -11.02
CA LYS A 262 -22.37 -15.87 -11.37
C LYS A 262 -21.51 -15.00 -12.28
N VAL A 263 -20.20 -15.19 -12.23
CA VAL A 263 -19.27 -14.55 -13.16
C VAL A 263 -19.16 -15.41 -14.42
N VAL A 264 -19.65 -14.90 -15.54
CA VAL A 264 -19.66 -15.62 -16.82
C VAL A 264 -18.86 -14.87 -17.87
N VAL A 265 -18.32 -15.61 -18.83
CA VAL A 265 -17.65 -15.04 -20.01
C VAL A 265 -18.69 -14.38 -20.90
N SER A 266 -18.61 -13.06 -21.04
CA SER A 266 -19.48 -12.26 -21.92
C SER A 266 -18.88 -12.03 -23.29
N ASP A 267 -17.55 -12.04 -23.39
CA ASP A 267 -16.81 -11.97 -24.66
C ASP A 267 -15.46 -12.66 -24.53
N ILE A 268 -14.91 -13.17 -25.62
CA ILE A 268 -13.61 -13.85 -25.64
C ILE A 268 -12.98 -13.77 -27.03
N LEU A 269 -11.70 -13.42 -27.05
CA LEU A 269 -10.90 -13.43 -28.27
C LEU A 269 -10.61 -14.86 -28.71
N ASP A 270 -10.95 -15.21 -29.92
CA ASP A 270 -10.68 -16.54 -30.54
C ASP A 270 -9.17 -16.80 -30.68
N SER A 271 -8.35 -15.75 -30.75
CA SER A 271 -6.90 -15.81 -30.74
C SER A 271 -6.29 -16.07 -29.35
N SER A 272 -7.08 -15.97 -28.26
CA SER A 272 -6.59 -16.17 -26.89
C SER A 272 -6.21 -17.63 -26.60
N ASP A 273 -5.27 -17.83 -25.64
CA ASP A 273 -4.97 -19.18 -25.17
C ASP A 273 -6.16 -19.82 -24.44
N ALA A 274 -6.94 -19.01 -23.73
CA ALA A 274 -8.16 -19.47 -23.05
C ALA A 274 -9.18 -20.06 -24.03
N TRP A 275 -9.39 -19.43 -25.20
CA TRP A 275 -10.21 -19.98 -26.26
C TRP A 275 -9.65 -21.30 -26.78
N ARG A 276 -8.35 -21.35 -27.09
CA ARG A 276 -7.67 -22.59 -27.55
C ARG A 276 -7.77 -23.72 -26.53
N ARG A 277 -7.82 -23.38 -25.24
CA ARG A 277 -8.00 -24.34 -24.12
C ARG A 277 -9.46 -24.68 -23.84
N GLY A 278 -10.38 -24.17 -24.65
CA GLY A 278 -11.79 -24.58 -24.63
C GLY A 278 -12.74 -23.64 -23.89
N LEU A 279 -12.29 -22.52 -23.32
CA LEU A 279 -13.19 -21.51 -22.73
C LEU A 279 -14.09 -20.90 -23.83
N ARG A 280 -15.37 -20.66 -23.53
CA ARG A 280 -16.37 -20.14 -24.45
C ARG A 280 -17.30 -19.14 -23.77
N HIS A 281 -18.10 -18.44 -24.56
CA HIS A 281 -19.20 -17.62 -24.07
C HIS A 281 -20.09 -18.42 -23.10
N ASP A 282 -20.64 -17.73 -22.12
CA ASP A 282 -21.51 -18.23 -21.06
C ASP A 282 -20.89 -19.26 -20.11
N ASP A 283 -19.60 -19.57 -20.22
CA ASP A 283 -18.89 -20.36 -19.22
C ASP A 283 -18.78 -19.57 -17.90
N GLU A 284 -19.17 -20.22 -16.80
CA GLU A 284 -19.00 -19.65 -15.45
C GLU A 284 -17.53 -19.79 -15.02
N ILE A 285 -16.85 -18.68 -14.71
CA ILE A 285 -15.50 -18.70 -14.14
C ILE A 285 -15.62 -19.02 -12.65
N VAL A 286 -15.02 -20.12 -12.22
CA VAL A 286 -15.05 -20.58 -10.81
C VAL A 286 -13.81 -20.13 -10.05
N SER A 287 -12.62 -20.32 -10.65
CA SER A 287 -11.37 -19.84 -10.10
C SER A 287 -10.34 -19.57 -11.18
N LEU A 288 -9.41 -18.64 -10.87
CA LEU A 288 -8.29 -18.30 -11.73
C LEU A 288 -7.03 -18.19 -10.87
N ALA A 289 -5.93 -18.77 -11.31
CA ALA A 289 -4.66 -18.83 -10.58
C ALA A 289 -4.81 -19.35 -9.12
N GLY A 290 -5.73 -20.31 -8.91
CA GLY A 290 -6.02 -20.89 -7.60
C GLY A 290 -6.96 -20.04 -6.71
N ARG A 291 -7.25 -18.79 -7.08
CA ARG A 291 -8.13 -17.90 -6.33
C ARG A 291 -9.60 -18.02 -6.81
N PRO A 292 -10.58 -18.09 -5.89
CA PRO A 292 -11.99 -18.16 -6.26
C PRO A 292 -12.46 -16.85 -6.88
N VAL A 293 -13.24 -16.95 -7.96
CA VAL A 293 -13.82 -15.80 -8.66
C VAL A 293 -15.32 -15.74 -8.38
N ARG A 294 -15.72 -14.88 -7.45
CA ARG A 294 -17.14 -14.70 -7.07
C ARG A 294 -17.77 -13.42 -7.60
N THR A 295 -16.96 -12.49 -8.05
CA THR A 295 -17.39 -11.20 -8.61
C THR A 295 -16.49 -10.81 -9.77
N VAL A 296 -16.97 -9.91 -10.64
CA VAL A 296 -16.14 -9.32 -11.72
C VAL A 296 -14.90 -8.62 -11.14
N ASN A 297 -15.03 -7.93 -10.01
CA ASN A 297 -13.87 -7.31 -9.36
C ASN A 297 -12.88 -8.35 -8.84
N ALA A 298 -13.33 -9.50 -8.30
CA ALA A 298 -12.43 -10.59 -7.92
C ALA A 298 -11.65 -11.14 -9.11
N PHE A 299 -12.29 -11.28 -10.28
CA PHE A 299 -11.61 -11.67 -11.52
C PHE A 299 -10.53 -10.65 -11.92
N LYS A 300 -10.85 -9.37 -11.91
CA LYS A 300 -9.92 -8.29 -12.24
C LYS A 300 -8.76 -8.23 -11.24
N ASN A 301 -9.05 -8.37 -9.94
CA ASN A 301 -8.03 -8.40 -8.89
C ASN A 301 -7.03 -9.54 -9.12
N VAL A 302 -7.49 -10.73 -9.48
CA VAL A 302 -6.57 -11.85 -9.77
C VAL A 302 -5.69 -11.52 -10.98
N LEU A 303 -6.25 -11.06 -12.09
CA LEU A 303 -5.48 -10.73 -13.29
C LEU A 303 -4.48 -9.61 -13.05
N GLY A 304 -4.91 -8.53 -12.39
CA GLY A 304 -4.08 -7.37 -12.13
C GLY A 304 -2.90 -7.64 -11.18
N THR A 305 -2.88 -8.78 -10.47
CA THR A 305 -1.73 -9.20 -9.64
C THR A 305 -0.75 -10.12 -10.37
N LEU A 306 -0.97 -10.40 -11.65
CA LEU A 306 -0.17 -11.38 -12.41
C LEU A 306 0.55 -10.72 -13.58
N PRO A 307 1.85 -11.00 -13.75
CA PRO A 307 2.57 -10.60 -14.95
C PRO A 307 2.06 -11.32 -16.20
N ALA A 308 2.09 -10.63 -17.33
CA ALA A 308 1.84 -11.23 -18.62
C ALA A 308 2.79 -12.42 -18.92
N GLY A 309 2.30 -13.39 -19.66
CA GLY A 309 3.05 -14.60 -20.07
C GLY A 309 3.00 -15.76 -19.07
N TRP A 310 2.52 -15.55 -17.85
CA TRP A 310 2.39 -16.64 -16.88
C TRP A 310 1.36 -17.66 -17.32
N GLN A 311 1.62 -18.93 -16.98
CA GLN A 311 0.68 -20.04 -17.15
C GLN A 311 0.05 -20.37 -15.81
N VAL A 312 -1.27 -20.28 -15.74
CA VAL A 312 -2.02 -20.39 -14.49
C VAL A 312 -3.20 -21.36 -14.62
N PRO A 313 -3.64 -22.02 -13.52
CA PRO A 313 -4.84 -22.84 -13.53
C PRO A 313 -6.08 -21.97 -13.69
N LEU A 314 -6.98 -22.42 -14.58
CA LEU A 314 -8.32 -21.89 -14.79
C LEU A 314 -9.33 -22.99 -14.53
N VAL A 315 -10.31 -22.70 -13.69
CA VAL A 315 -11.47 -23.57 -13.47
C VAL A 315 -12.72 -22.85 -13.90
N TYR A 316 -13.46 -23.47 -14.82
CA TYR A 316 -14.74 -22.95 -15.28
C TYR A 316 -15.82 -24.03 -15.26
N ARG A 317 -17.08 -23.64 -15.37
CA ARG A 317 -18.21 -24.56 -15.42
C ARG A 317 -19.05 -24.28 -16.66
N ARG A 318 -19.37 -25.35 -17.41
CA ARG A 318 -20.27 -25.34 -18.58
C ARG A 318 -21.37 -26.34 -18.38
N SER A 319 -22.62 -25.92 -18.48
CA SER A 319 -23.80 -26.79 -18.29
C SER A 319 -23.70 -27.68 -17.04
N GLY A 320 -23.25 -27.10 -15.92
CA GLY A 320 -23.06 -27.78 -14.64
C GLY A 320 -21.76 -28.60 -14.51
N ARG A 321 -21.09 -28.92 -15.62
CA ARG A 321 -19.83 -29.68 -15.61
C ARG A 321 -18.63 -28.77 -15.31
N ARG A 322 -17.83 -29.11 -14.29
CA ARG A 322 -16.56 -28.44 -13.95
C ARG A 322 -15.45 -28.89 -14.92
N VAL A 323 -14.71 -27.93 -15.43
CA VAL A 323 -13.54 -28.12 -16.29
C VAL A 323 -12.35 -27.40 -15.68
N GLU A 324 -11.21 -28.06 -15.65
CA GLU A 324 -9.94 -27.52 -15.18
C GLU A 324 -8.93 -27.54 -16.31
N THR A 325 -8.20 -26.46 -16.50
CA THR A 325 -7.18 -26.33 -17.53
C THR A 325 -6.09 -25.37 -17.10
N LEU A 326 -4.96 -25.38 -17.80
CA LEU A 326 -3.93 -24.36 -17.67
C LEU A 326 -4.03 -23.40 -18.84
N VAL A 327 -4.00 -22.11 -18.56
CA VAL A 327 -4.05 -21.05 -19.57
C VAL A 327 -2.82 -20.16 -19.48
N ARG A 328 -2.26 -19.77 -20.62
CA ARG A 328 -1.22 -18.75 -20.69
C ARG A 328 -1.88 -17.39 -20.84
N LEU A 329 -1.56 -16.50 -19.90
CA LEU A 329 -2.07 -15.14 -19.90
C LEU A 329 -1.34 -14.30 -20.95
N ALA A 330 -2.08 -13.44 -21.66
CA ALA A 330 -1.51 -12.49 -22.61
C ALA A 330 -1.17 -11.16 -21.93
N ALA A 331 -0.42 -10.31 -22.62
CA ALA A 331 -0.19 -8.93 -22.23
C ALA A 331 -1.43 -8.06 -22.48
N VAL A 332 -1.64 -7.03 -21.65
CA VAL A 332 -2.70 -6.02 -21.85
C VAL A 332 -2.29 -5.05 -22.95
N HIS A 333 -1.02 -4.64 -22.97
CA HIS A 333 -0.48 -3.67 -23.90
C HIS A 333 0.53 -4.32 -24.87
N SER A 334 0.68 -3.73 -26.03
CA SER A 334 1.80 -4.03 -26.92
C SER A 334 3.10 -3.41 -26.37
N PRO A 335 4.28 -3.91 -26.78
CA PRO A 335 5.57 -3.30 -26.39
C PRO A 335 5.69 -1.82 -26.78
N ALA A 336 5.08 -1.41 -27.90
CA ALA A 336 5.09 -0.01 -28.35
C ALA A 336 4.24 0.87 -27.44
N GLU A 337 3.05 0.41 -27.03
CA GLU A 337 2.19 1.12 -26.08
C GLU A 337 2.87 1.27 -24.72
N LEU A 338 3.49 0.21 -24.18
CA LEU A 338 4.23 0.30 -22.93
C LEU A 338 5.40 1.30 -23.02
N ALA A 339 6.11 1.31 -24.12
CA ALA A 339 7.20 2.26 -24.34
C ALA A 339 6.68 3.72 -24.39
N ALA A 340 5.56 3.97 -25.06
CA ALA A 340 4.91 5.27 -25.10
C ALA A 340 4.43 5.72 -23.72
N ILE A 341 3.87 4.82 -22.93
CA ILE A 341 3.45 5.07 -21.54
C ILE A 341 4.65 5.51 -20.68
N VAL A 342 5.76 4.79 -20.76
CA VAL A 342 6.97 5.12 -19.99
C VAL A 342 7.58 6.45 -20.44
N ALA A 343 7.54 6.75 -21.74
CA ALA A 343 8.00 8.03 -22.30
C ALA A 343 7.11 9.23 -21.90
N GLY A 344 5.91 8.98 -21.36
CA GLY A 344 4.94 10.05 -21.07
C GLY A 344 4.16 10.55 -22.28
N ASP A 345 4.29 9.86 -23.44
CA ASP A 345 3.63 10.22 -24.71
C ASP A 345 2.18 9.67 -24.80
N ALA A 346 1.75 8.88 -23.86
CA ALA A 346 0.39 8.36 -23.79
C ALA A 346 -0.60 9.44 -23.37
N ARG A 347 -0.93 10.35 -24.29
CA ARG A 347 -2.17 11.14 -24.22
C ARG A 347 -3.30 10.14 -24.35
N GLY A 348 -4.11 10.06 -23.30
CA GLY A 348 -5.17 9.09 -23.17
C GLY A 348 -5.99 9.02 -24.45
N HIS A 349 -6.27 7.82 -24.92
CA HIS A 349 -7.40 7.59 -25.80
C HIS A 349 -8.67 7.97 -25.02
N GLU A 350 -9.07 9.26 -25.10
CA GLU A 350 -10.45 9.65 -24.96
C GLU A 350 -11.20 9.07 -26.14
N GLN A 351 -11.90 7.98 -25.93
CA GLN A 351 -13.11 7.59 -26.65
C GLN A 351 -14.10 6.95 -25.69
#